data_1bba914cf3dce0e2cf8d3ed675aeda97
#
_entry.id   1bba914cf3dce0e2cf8d3ed675aeda97
#
_cell.length_a   1.000
_cell.length_b   1.000
_cell.length_c   1.000
_cell.angle_alpha   90.00
_cell.angle_beta   90.00
_cell.angle_gamma   90.00
#
_symmetry.space_group_name_H-M   'P 1'
#
loop_
_entity.id
_entity.type
_entity.pdbx_description
1 polymer ?
#
loop_
_entity_poly.entity_id
_entity_poly.type
_entity_poly.pdbx_seq_one_letter_code
_entity_poly.pdbx_strand_id
1 'polypeptide(L)'
;EDARIAREFGAEGIGLFRTEHMFYGKGSEQPLFILRKMILSENVNERRQALDELFPYVKKDMKGTLEAMDNLPVTFRLLDPPLHEFVPQGAEKQAELAKALGISVEAIAKRGEALHESNPMMGHRGVRLGVTYPEVTEMQIRAMFEATAELLREGKNPLPELMVPVTCDVSELDVTKKVFDKVYTEVCSKFGVAKLPFKYGTMIEIPRATLLADRMAKTAEFFSFGTNDLTQMTFGFSRDDIGGFLHDYLDKKMLAADPFQTIDQDGV
;
A
#
# COMPACT_ATOMS: atom_id res chain seq x y z
N GLU A 1 0.27 10.99 14.86
CA GLU A 1 -0.09 12.41 15.10
C GLU A 1 -1.29 12.78 14.23
N ASP A 2 -1.24 12.64 12.92
CA ASP A 2 -2.30 13.02 11.97
C ASP A 2 -3.66 12.37 12.30
N ALA A 3 -3.67 11.11 12.71
CA ALA A 3 -4.89 10.41 13.10
C ALA A 3 -5.56 11.04 14.33
N ARG A 4 -4.79 11.53 15.30
CA ARG A 4 -5.33 12.25 16.47
C ARG A 4 -5.94 13.58 16.07
N ILE A 5 -5.23 14.33 15.23
CA ILE A 5 -5.70 15.61 14.69
C ILE A 5 -7.00 15.40 13.89
N ALA A 6 -7.04 14.41 13.00
CA ALA A 6 -8.24 14.08 12.25
C ALA A 6 -9.43 13.77 13.17
N ARG A 7 -9.21 13.00 14.23
CA ARG A 7 -10.23 12.69 15.22
C ARG A 7 -10.71 13.93 15.99
N GLU A 8 -9.81 14.82 16.36
CA GLU A 8 -10.15 16.12 17.00
C GLU A 8 -11.02 16.99 16.09
N PHE A 9 -10.82 16.92 14.77
CA PHE A 9 -11.67 17.57 13.77
C PHE A 9 -12.98 16.83 13.46
N GLY A 10 -13.26 15.72 14.15
CA GLY A 10 -14.54 15.01 14.02
C GLY A 10 -14.52 13.89 12.97
N ALA A 11 -13.34 13.41 12.54
CA ALA A 11 -13.28 12.25 11.67
C ALA A 11 -13.86 11.00 12.34
N GLU A 12 -14.69 10.26 11.63
CA GLU A 12 -15.36 9.03 12.09
C GLU A 12 -14.63 7.75 11.66
N GLY A 13 -13.41 7.88 11.12
CA GLY A 13 -12.55 6.79 10.69
C GLY A 13 -11.43 7.27 9.76
N ILE A 14 -10.58 6.33 9.36
CA ILE A 14 -9.56 6.55 8.33
C ILE A 14 -9.87 5.64 7.15
N GLY A 15 -10.33 6.22 6.05
CA GLY A 15 -10.67 5.48 4.82
C GLY A 15 -9.46 5.06 3.99
N LEU A 16 -8.31 5.69 4.20
CA LEU A 16 -7.07 5.35 3.50
C LEU A 16 -5.84 5.70 4.36
N PHE A 17 -5.25 4.67 4.95
CA PHE A 17 -3.91 4.72 5.51
C PHE A 17 -2.93 4.13 4.49
N ARG A 18 -2.09 4.98 3.92
CA ARG A 18 -1.04 4.56 2.98
C ARG A 18 0.17 4.09 3.75
N THR A 19 0.46 2.79 3.71
CA THR A 19 1.59 2.20 4.46
C THR A 19 2.95 2.74 4.00
N GLU A 20 3.07 3.19 2.77
CA GLU A 20 4.28 3.81 2.24
C GLU A 20 4.63 5.16 2.88
N HIS A 21 3.67 5.88 3.46
CA HIS A 21 3.93 7.19 4.07
C HIS A 21 4.88 7.12 5.26
N MET A 22 5.00 5.98 5.91
CA MET A 22 5.97 5.78 6.99
C MET A 22 7.43 5.89 6.54
N PHE A 23 7.69 5.79 5.24
CA PHE A 23 9.04 5.88 4.65
C PHE A 23 9.40 7.30 4.22
N TYR A 24 8.50 8.27 4.41
CA TYR A 24 8.70 9.67 4.05
C TYR A 24 8.59 10.58 5.30
N GLY A 25 9.34 11.68 5.30
CA GLY A 25 9.29 12.67 6.37
C GLY A 25 10.32 12.47 7.48
N LYS A 26 10.20 13.28 8.53
CA LYS A 26 11.12 13.23 9.70
C LYS A 26 10.95 11.95 10.49
N GLY A 27 12.07 11.28 10.81
CA GLY A 27 12.08 10.04 11.59
C GLY A 27 11.87 8.77 10.77
N SER A 28 11.76 8.90 9.42
CA SER A 28 11.63 7.76 8.51
C SER A 28 12.98 7.20 8.02
N GLU A 29 14.10 7.80 8.41
CA GLU A 29 15.44 7.46 7.91
C GLU A 29 15.75 5.98 8.13
N GLN A 30 15.49 5.46 9.33
CA GLN A 30 15.78 4.08 9.66
C GLN A 30 14.82 3.10 8.98
N PRO A 31 13.49 3.26 9.03
CA PRO A 31 12.56 2.41 8.26
C PRO A 31 12.85 2.42 6.76
N LEU A 32 13.14 3.58 6.17
CA LEU A 32 13.49 3.70 4.75
C LEU A 32 14.81 2.97 4.42
N PHE A 33 15.81 3.06 5.29
CA PHE A 33 17.07 2.32 5.14
C PHE A 33 16.83 0.80 5.12
N ILE A 34 16.03 0.30 6.05
CA ILE A 34 15.70 -1.12 6.14
C ILE A 34 14.86 -1.57 4.93
N LEU A 35 13.91 -0.74 4.48
CA LEU A 35 13.15 -1.01 3.25
C LEU A 35 14.08 -1.13 2.04
N ARG A 36 15.06 -0.23 1.92
CA ARG A 36 16.09 -0.30 0.85
C ARG A 36 16.94 -1.56 0.94
N LYS A 37 17.29 -1.98 2.15
CA LYS A 37 17.99 -3.26 2.38
C LYS A 37 17.14 -4.43 1.87
N MET A 38 15.84 -4.44 2.14
CA MET A 38 14.89 -5.42 1.62
C MET A 38 14.82 -5.41 0.09
N ILE A 39 14.73 -4.23 -0.54
CA ILE A 39 14.65 -4.07 -2.00
C ILE A 39 15.93 -4.57 -2.70
N LEU A 40 17.07 -4.36 -2.07
CA LEU A 40 18.39 -4.74 -2.58
C LEU A 40 18.76 -6.21 -2.28
N SER A 41 17.94 -6.94 -1.54
CA SER A 41 18.14 -8.35 -1.21
C SER A 41 18.13 -9.22 -2.46
N GLU A 42 19.07 -10.16 -2.54
CA GLU A 42 19.22 -11.05 -3.69
C GLU A 42 18.32 -12.28 -3.61
N ASN A 43 17.93 -12.67 -2.39
CA ASN A 43 17.15 -13.88 -2.15
C ASN A 43 16.07 -13.69 -1.06
N VAL A 44 15.16 -14.66 -0.95
CA VAL A 44 14.04 -14.63 -0.01
C VAL A 44 14.50 -14.57 1.45
N ASN A 45 15.59 -15.21 1.82
CA ASN A 45 16.06 -15.24 3.21
C ASN A 45 16.56 -13.88 3.65
N GLU A 46 17.36 -13.21 2.83
CA GLU A 46 17.82 -11.84 3.08
C GLU A 46 16.63 -10.88 3.14
N ARG A 47 15.67 -11.04 2.24
CA ARG A 47 14.44 -10.23 2.23
C ARG A 47 13.65 -10.40 3.53
N ARG A 48 13.48 -11.65 4.01
CA ARG A 48 12.81 -11.93 5.29
C ARG A 48 13.55 -11.32 6.47
N GLN A 49 14.87 -11.40 6.52
CA GLN A 49 15.66 -10.75 7.57
C GLN A 49 15.44 -9.24 7.61
N ALA A 50 15.47 -8.57 6.45
CA ALA A 50 15.19 -7.14 6.37
C ALA A 50 13.74 -6.81 6.78
N LEU A 51 12.77 -7.65 6.40
CA LEU A 51 11.37 -7.48 6.81
C LEU A 51 11.19 -7.70 8.32
N ASP A 52 11.91 -8.61 8.94
CA ASP A 52 11.90 -8.79 10.40
C ASP A 52 12.45 -7.56 11.14
N GLU A 53 13.49 -6.92 10.58
CA GLU A 53 14.01 -5.64 11.08
C GLU A 53 13.01 -4.48 10.89
N LEU A 54 12.24 -4.50 9.80
CA LEU A 54 11.24 -3.46 9.47
C LEU A 54 9.95 -3.60 10.29
N PHE A 55 9.59 -4.83 10.63
CA PHE A 55 8.33 -5.18 11.29
C PHE A 55 7.99 -4.33 12.53
N PRO A 56 8.91 -4.07 13.48
CA PRO A 56 8.60 -3.27 14.67
C PRO A 56 8.14 -1.85 14.33
N TYR A 57 8.69 -1.24 13.28
CA TYR A 57 8.33 0.10 12.84
C TYR A 57 6.93 0.12 12.24
N VAL A 58 6.64 -0.83 11.35
CA VAL A 58 5.31 -0.97 10.72
C VAL A 58 4.24 -1.23 11.79
N LYS A 59 4.50 -2.17 12.71
CA LYS A 59 3.58 -2.48 13.81
C LYS A 59 3.34 -1.28 14.72
N LYS A 60 4.39 -0.54 15.07
CA LYS A 60 4.28 0.65 15.93
C LYS A 60 3.39 1.72 15.29
N ASP A 61 3.56 1.96 13.99
CA ASP A 61 2.79 2.98 13.28
C ASP A 61 1.31 2.59 13.14
N MET A 62 1.04 1.35 12.75
CA MET A 62 -0.32 0.81 12.70
C MET A 62 -0.99 0.81 14.08
N LYS A 63 -0.27 0.37 15.12
CA LYS A 63 -0.79 0.37 16.51
C LYS A 63 -1.15 1.77 16.97
N GLY A 64 -0.25 2.74 16.77
CA GLY A 64 -0.50 4.13 17.18
C GLY A 64 -1.68 4.77 16.45
N THR A 65 -1.91 4.38 15.19
CA THR A 65 -3.06 4.85 14.41
C THR A 65 -4.36 4.21 14.91
N LEU A 66 -4.40 2.90 15.13
CA LEU A 66 -5.55 2.20 15.69
C LEU A 66 -5.89 2.70 17.11
N GLU A 67 -4.89 2.97 17.92
CA GLU A 67 -5.07 3.54 19.25
C GLU A 67 -5.68 4.94 19.20
N ALA A 68 -5.19 5.80 18.31
CA ALA A 68 -5.73 7.14 18.11
C ALA A 68 -7.18 7.11 17.64
N MET A 69 -7.55 6.09 16.87
CA MET A 69 -8.88 5.88 16.29
C MET A 69 -9.69 4.80 17.05
N ASP A 70 -9.46 4.64 18.34
CA ASP A 70 -10.18 3.66 19.16
C ASP A 70 -11.70 3.75 18.98
N ASN A 71 -12.36 2.62 18.74
CA ASN A 71 -13.78 2.48 18.32
C ASN A 71 -14.14 3.00 16.92
N LEU A 72 -13.17 3.39 16.10
CA LEU A 72 -13.40 3.90 14.76
C LEU A 72 -12.61 3.06 13.73
N PRO A 73 -13.15 2.87 12.51
CA PRO A 73 -12.48 2.06 11.49
C PRO A 73 -11.22 2.72 10.95
N VAL A 74 -10.21 1.90 10.68
CA VAL A 74 -8.97 2.30 9.99
C VAL A 74 -8.70 1.34 8.85
N THR A 75 -8.73 1.85 7.63
CA THR A 75 -8.45 1.08 6.42
C THR A 75 -6.96 1.19 6.06
N PHE A 76 -6.21 0.13 6.29
CA PHE A 76 -4.80 0.01 5.90
C PHE A 76 -4.69 -0.49 4.46
N ARG A 77 -4.14 0.33 3.58
CA ARG A 77 -3.78 -0.10 2.23
C ARG A 77 -2.41 -0.77 2.27
N LEU A 78 -2.29 -1.97 1.70
CA LEU A 78 -0.99 -2.63 1.51
C LEU A 78 -0.07 -1.76 0.64
N LEU A 79 1.23 -1.99 0.75
CA LEU A 79 2.26 -1.25 0.02
C LEU A 79 1.92 -1.20 -1.47
N ASP A 80 1.79 0.01 -2.00
CA ASP A 80 1.31 0.26 -3.35
C ASP A 80 2.40 0.69 -4.34
N PRO A 81 3.34 1.62 -4.01
CA PRO A 81 4.31 2.10 -4.97
C PRO A 81 5.26 1.00 -5.46
N PRO A 82 5.75 1.10 -6.70
CA PRO A 82 6.78 0.22 -7.20
C PRO A 82 8.10 0.42 -6.43
N LEU A 83 8.87 -0.66 -6.27
CA LEU A 83 10.05 -0.65 -5.40
C LEU A 83 11.14 0.30 -5.87
N HIS A 84 11.23 0.61 -7.16
CA HIS A 84 12.26 1.52 -7.68
C HIS A 84 12.13 2.96 -7.13
N GLU A 85 10.93 3.38 -6.71
CA GLU A 85 10.72 4.71 -6.12
C GLU A 85 11.50 4.92 -4.82
N PHE A 86 11.80 3.85 -4.10
CA PHE A 86 12.55 3.91 -2.85
C PHE A 86 14.07 3.83 -3.05
N VAL A 87 14.53 3.42 -4.23
CA VAL A 87 15.96 3.36 -4.54
C VAL A 87 16.47 4.76 -4.86
N PRO A 88 17.53 5.23 -4.18
CA PRO A 88 18.01 6.59 -4.39
C PRO A 88 18.54 6.78 -5.81
N GLN A 89 18.22 7.93 -6.39
CA GLN A 89 18.73 8.37 -7.68
C GLN A 89 19.96 9.27 -7.47
N GLY A 90 20.93 9.16 -8.38
CA GLY A 90 22.17 9.95 -8.38
C GLY A 90 23.33 9.29 -7.62
N ALA A 91 24.53 9.48 -8.17
CA ALA A 91 25.75 8.77 -7.73
C ALA A 91 26.10 9.01 -6.25
N GLU A 92 25.91 10.22 -5.75
CA GLU A 92 26.22 10.60 -4.36
C GLU A 92 25.37 9.81 -3.35
N LYS A 93 24.04 9.84 -3.54
CA LYS A 93 23.10 9.12 -2.65
C LYS A 93 23.25 7.59 -2.76
N GLN A 94 23.58 7.09 -3.93
CA GLN A 94 23.88 5.67 -4.14
C GLN A 94 25.18 5.28 -3.43
N ALA A 95 26.21 6.12 -3.47
CA ALA A 95 27.47 5.89 -2.76
C ALA A 95 27.28 5.90 -1.23
N GLU A 96 26.47 6.80 -0.70
CA GLU A 96 26.13 6.82 0.73
C GLU A 96 25.41 5.53 1.15
N LEU A 97 24.41 5.10 0.36
CA LEU A 97 23.68 3.85 0.64
C LEU A 97 24.60 2.62 0.52
N ALA A 98 25.47 2.57 -0.49
CA ALA A 98 26.43 1.51 -0.69
C ALA A 98 27.37 1.36 0.51
N LYS A 99 27.91 2.49 0.99
CA LYS A 99 28.76 2.52 2.19
C LYS A 99 28.01 2.04 3.43
N ALA A 100 26.78 2.47 3.61
CA ALA A 100 25.95 2.10 4.77
C ALA A 100 25.57 0.60 4.77
N LEU A 101 25.36 0.00 3.58
CA LEU A 101 24.99 -1.41 3.43
C LEU A 101 26.21 -2.33 3.29
N GLY A 102 27.41 -1.81 3.07
CA GLY A 102 28.62 -2.60 2.82
C GLY A 102 28.61 -3.33 1.47
N ILE A 103 27.93 -2.78 0.47
CA ILE A 103 27.84 -3.31 -0.90
C ILE A 103 28.42 -2.31 -1.90
N SER A 104 28.62 -2.72 -3.16
CA SER A 104 29.14 -1.81 -4.17
C SER A 104 28.09 -0.86 -4.72
N VAL A 105 28.49 0.31 -5.20
CA VAL A 105 27.62 1.29 -5.87
C VAL A 105 27.02 0.68 -7.14
N GLU A 106 27.81 -0.13 -7.85
CA GLU A 106 27.38 -0.84 -9.05
C GLU A 106 26.24 -1.82 -8.77
N ALA A 107 26.24 -2.47 -7.61
CA ALA A 107 25.15 -3.37 -7.19
C ALA A 107 23.84 -2.59 -6.99
N ILE A 108 23.89 -1.39 -6.38
CA ILE A 108 22.74 -0.53 -6.22
C ILE A 108 22.23 -0.02 -7.57
N ALA A 109 23.14 0.47 -8.42
CA ALA A 109 22.80 0.97 -9.74
C ALA A 109 22.17 -0.12 -10.61
N LYS A 110 22.76 -1.31 -10.65
CA LYS A 110 22.24 -2.48 -11.37
C LYS A 110 20.85 -2.89 -10.88
N ARG A 111 20.63 -2.90 -9.57
CA ARG A 111 19.30 -3.22 -9.00
C ARG A 111 18.29 -2.14 -9.32
N GLY A 112 18.66 -0.86 -9.21
CA GLY A 112 17.82 0.27 -9.59
C GLY A 112 17.41 0.22 -11.06
N GLU A 113 18.36 -0.11 -11.94
CA GLU A 113 18.08 -0.29 -13.38
C GLU A 113 17.18 -1.48 -13.66
N ALA A 114 17.41 -2.62 -12.98
CA ALA A 114 16.56 -3.82 -13.11
C ALA A 114 15.13 -3.62 -12.60
N LEU A 115 14.91 -2.69 -11.68
CA LEU A 115 13.60 -2.34 -11.14
C LEU A 115 12.94 -1.17 -11.89
N HIS A 116 13.68 -0.48 -12.77
CA HIS A 116 13.16 0.65 -13.51
C HIS A 116 12.03 0.21 -14.46
N GLU A 117 10.93 0.94 -14.43
CA GLU A 117 9.73 0.67 -15.21
C GLU A 117 9.42 1.84 -16.15
N SER A 118 9.09 1.54 -17.40
CA SER A 118 8.70 2.55 -18.39
C SER A 118 7.35 3.18 -18.06
N ASN A 119 6.45 2.43 -17.42
CA ASN A 119 5.16 2.89 -16.96
C ASN A 119 4.88 2.36 -15.54
N PRO A 120 5.33 3.08 -14.50
CA PRO A 120 5.19 2.65 -13.11
C PRO A 120 3.75 2.45 -12.65
N MET A 121 2.79 3.21 -13.20
CA MET A 121 1.38 3.09 -12.85
C MET A 121 0.81 1.72 -13.22
N MET A 122 1.23 1.15 -14.35
CA MET A 122 0.82 -0.17 -14.84
C MET A 122 1.87 -1.26 -14.59
N GLY A 123 2.90 -0.98 -13.81
CA GLY A 123 4.03 -1.85 -13.56
C GLY A 123 3.89 -2.78 -12.35
N HIS A 124 5.04 -3.13 -11.78
CA HIS A 124 5.17 -4.07 -10.66
C HIS A 124 4.95 -3.36 -9.31
N ARG A 125 3.70 -3.13 -8.96
CA ARG A 125 3.24 -2.43 -7.76
C ARG A 125 2.02 -3.12 -7.14
N GLY A 126 1.63 -2.70 -5.95
CA GLY A 126 0.39 -3.10 -5.29
C GLY A 126 0.27 -4.61 -5.14
N VAL A 127 -0.89 -5.16 -5.49
CA VAL A 127 -1.15 -6.60 -5.40
C VAL A 127 -0.15 -7.43 -6.22
N ARG A 128 0.34 -6.91 -7.35
CA ARG A 128 1.32 -7.61 -8.20
C ARG A 128 2.63 -7.85 -7.44
N LEU A 129 3.06 -6.85 -6.67
CA LEU A 129 4.20 -6.97 -5.77
C LEU A 129 3.92 -8.02 -4.68
N GLY A 130 2.72 -8.00 -4.09
CA GLY A 130 2.32 -8.97 -3.06
C GLY A 130 2.22 -10.41 -3.57
N VAL A 131 1.91 -10.62 -4.84
CA VAL A 131 1.92 -11.95 -5.47
C VAL A 131 3.34 -12.46 -5.69
N THR A 132 4.27 -11.60 -6.11
CA THR A 132 5.66 -11.99 -6.41
C THR A 132 6.56 -12.04 -5.17
N TYR A 133 6.27 -11.21 -4.17
CA TYR A 133 6.98 -11.15 -2.88
C TYR A 133 5.99 -11.29 -1.72
N PRO A 134 5.36 -12.47 -1.54
CA PRO A 134 4.29 -12.65 -0.55
C PRO A 134 4.74 -12.40 0.89
N GLU A 135 6.02 -12.49 1.18
CA GLU A 135 6.60 -12.16 2.49
C GLU A 135 6.44 -10.68 2.87
N VAL A 136 6.39 -9.76 1.89
CA VAL A 136 6.11 -8.34 2.13
C VAL A 136 4.67 -8.15 2.60
N THR A 137 3.74 -8.81 1.94
CA THR A 137 2.32 -8.83 2.32
C THR A 137 2.13 -9.50 3.70
N GLU A 138 2.77 -10.64 3.93
CA GLU A 138 2.74 -11.37 5.20
C GLU A 138 3.17 -10.49 6.37
N MET A 139 4.27 -9.74 6.21
CA MET A 139 4.80 -8.83 7.24
C MET A 139 3.79 -7.73 7.60
N GLN A 140 3.18 -7.08 6.61
CA GLN A 140 2.21 -6.00 6.84
C GLN A 140 0.94 -6.50 7.52
N ILE A 141 0.39 -7.63 7.07
CA ILE A 141 -0.79 -8.27 7.67
C ILE A 141 -0.50 -8.66 9.12
N ARG A 142 0.67 -9.23 9.39
CA ARG A 142 1.11 -9.60 10.73
C ARG A 142 1.21 -8.38 11.64
N ALA A 143 1.77 -7.28 11.15
CA ALA A 143 1.88 -6.03 11.89
C ALA A 143 0.51 -5.50 12.32
N MET A 144 -0.47 -5.50 11.40
CA MET A 144 -1.84 -5.10 11.69
C MET A 144 -2.50 -5.99 12.75
N PHE A 145 -2.41 -7.31 12.60
CA PHE A 145 -3.06 -8.23 13.53
C PHE A 145 -2.40 -8.25 14.92
N GLU A 146 -1.06 -8.19 14.98
CA GLU A 146 -0.39 -8.11 16.27
C GLU A 146 -0.70 -6.79 17.00
N ALA A 147 -0.72 -5.66 16.28
CA ALA A 147 -1.14 -4.38 16.82
C ALA A 147 -2.58 -4.45 17.38
N THR A 148 -3.49 -5.07 16.62
CA THR A 148 -4.88 -5.28 17.02
C THR A 148 -4.97 -6.15 18.29
N ALA A 149 -4.25 -7.26 18.34
CA ALA A 149 -4.26 -8.17 19.49
C ALA A 149 -3.69 -7.50 20.77
N GLU A 150 -2.64 -6.70 20.63
CA GLU A 150 -2.08 -5.92 21.74
C GLU A 150 -3.10 -4.92 22.29
N LEU A 151 -3.75 -4.14 21.42
CA LEU A 151 -4.73 -3.14 21.81
C LEU A 151 -5.97 -3.76 22.46
N LEU A 152 -6.45 -4.91 22.00
CA LEU A 152 -7.52 -5.65 22.66
C LEU A 152 -7.14 -6.07 24.08
N ARG A 153 -5.90 -6.52 24.29
CA ARG A 153 -5.40 -6.84 25.64
C ARG A 153 -5.29 -5.61 26.55
N GLU A 154 -5.09 -4.43 25.96
CA GLU A 154 -5.08 -3.15 26.67
C GLU A 154 -6.50 -2.60 26.92
N GLY A 155 -7.55 -3.34 26.57
CA GLY A 155 -8.95 -2.96 26.75
C GLY A 155 -9.48 -1.95 25.73
N LYS A 156 -8.77 -1.78 24.61
CA LYS A 156 -9.20 -0.95 23.48
C LYS A 156 -10.09 -1.74 22.53
N ASN A 157 -10.75 -1.05 21.62
CA ASN A 157 -11.60 -1.63 20.58
C ASN A 157 -11.13 -1.21 19.17
N PRO A 158 -9.98 -1.74 18.69
CA PRO A 158 -9.48 -1.44 17.35
C PRO A 158 -10.37 -2.06 16.28
N LEU A 159 -10.61 -1.33 15.19
CA LEU A 159 -11.41 -1.77 14.05
C LEU A 159 -10.58 -1.69 12.75
N PRO A 160 -9.60 -2.59 12.55
CA PRO A 160 -8.77 -2.59 11.37
C PRO A 160 -9.51 -3.12 10.14
N GLU A 161 -9.26 -2.51 9.00
CA GLU A 161 -9.67 -2.97 7.70
C GLU A 161 -8.41 -3.08 6.82
N LEU A 162 -8.27 -4.18 6.07
CA LEU A 162 -7.16 -4.39 5.14
C LEU A 162 -7.65 -4.19 3.71
N MET A 163 -6.96 -3.35 2.96
CA MET A 163 -7.29 -3.03 1.57
C MET A 163 -6.14 -3.42 0.63
N VAL A 164 -6.47 -4.25 -0.37
CA VAL A 164 -5.54 -4.66 -1.42
C VAL A 164 -5.62 -3.68 -2.58
N PRO A 165 -4.52 -2.99 -2.96
CA PRO A 165 -4.51 -2.03 -4.07
C PRO A 165 -4.28 -2.70 -5.44
N VAL A 166 -4.68 -2.02 -6.51
CA VAL A 166 -4.35 -2.34 -7.91
C VAL A 166 -4.87 -3.71 -8.37
N THR A 167 -5.90 -4.24 -7.75
CA THR A 167 -6.48 -5.56 -8.06
C THR A 167 -7.22 -5.51 -9.39
N CYS A 168 -6.98 -6.45 -10.28
CA CYS A 168 -7.69 -6.59 -11.54
C CYS A 168 -8.44 -7.91 -11.71
N ASP A 169 -8.15 -8.91 -10.86
CA ASP A 169 -8.78 -10.22 -10.89
C ASP A 169 -9.06 -10.77 -9.50
N VAL A 170 -10.12 -11.55 -9.36
CA VAL A 170 -10.47 -12.18 -8.07
C VAL A 170 -9.39 -13.13 -7.57
N SER A 171 -8.66 -13.78 -8.47
CA SER A 171 -7.56 -14.68 -8.10
C SER A 171 -6.43 -14.00 -7.34
N GLU A 172 -6.19 -12.71 -7.59
CA GLU A 172 -5.22 -11.90 -6.83
C GLU A 172 -5.69 -11.70 -5.39
N LEU A 173 -6.99 -11.44 -5.19
CA LEU A 173 -7.59 -11.37 -3.86
C LEU A 173 -7.52 -12.71 -3.14
N ASP A 174 -7.83 -13.80 -3.82
CA ASP A 174 -7.81 -15.14 -3.23
C ASP A 174 -6.41 -15.57 -2.80
N VAL A 175 -5.38 -15.22 -3.57
CA VAL A 175 -3.98 -15.49 -3.20
C VAL A 175 -3.58 -14.67 -1.96
N THR A 176 -3.91 -13.37 -1.94
CA THR A 176 -3.65 -12.51 -0.79
C THR A 176 -4.44 -12.94 0.44
N LYS A 177 -5.69 -13.38 0.25
CA LYS A 177 -6.56 -13.88 1.34
C LYS A 177 -5.98 -15.13 2.00
N LYS A 178 -5.35 -16.02 1.26
CA LYS A 178 -4.66 -17.19 1.84
C LYS A 178 -3.52 -16.79 2.77
N VAL A 179 -2.73 -15.79 2.39
CA VAL A 179 -1.68 -15.23 3.28
C VAL A 179 -2.31 -14.59 4.51
N PHE A 180 -3.38 -13.84 4.32
CA PHE A 180 -4.14 -13.20 5.39
C PHE A 180 -4.68 -14.22 6.41
N ASP A 181 -5.35 -15.27 5.96
CA ASP A 181 -5.94 -16.31 6.83
C ASP A 181 -4.88 -17.10 7.59
N LYS A 182 -3.74 -17.40 6.94
CA LYS A 182 -2.58 -18.01 7.59
C LYS A 182 -2.09 -17.15 8.75
N VAL A 183 -1.80 -15.87 8.48
CA VAL A 183 -1.27 -14.93 9.50
C VAL A 183 -2.29 -14.69 10.60
N TYR A 184 -3.56 -14.57 10.27
CA TYR A 184 -4.65 -14.45 11.25
C TYR A 184 -4.62 -15.60 12.26
N THR A 185 -4.55 -16.84 11.77
CA THR A 185 -4.52 -18.05 12.60
C THR A 185 -3.28 -18.08 13.50
N GLU A 186 -2.12 -17.73 12.94
CA GLU A 186 -0.85 -17.68 13.68
C GLU A 186 -0.88 -16.65 14.80
N VAL A 187 -1.40 -15.44 14.51
CA VAL A 187 -1.48 -14.37 15.52
C VAL A 187 -2.53 -14.69 16.58
N CYS A 188 -3.70 -15.20 16.23
CA CYS A 188 -4.69 -15.66 17.20
C CYS A 188 -4.07 -16.68 18.16
N SER A 189 -3.34 -17.67 17.65
CA SER A 189 -2.64 -18.68 18.46
C SER A 189 -1.56 -18.06 19.34
N LYS A 190 -0.70 -17.21 18.78
CA LYS A 190 0.40 -16.52 19.51
C LYS A 190 -0.11 -15.70 20.70
N PHE A 191 -1.22 -15.00 20.48
CA PHE A 191 -1.79 -14.12 21.51
C PHE A 191 -2.85 -14.80 22.37
N GLY A 192 -3.24 -16.04 22.10
CA GLY A 192 -4.26 -16.76 22.86
C GLY A 192 -5.64 -16.08 22.78
N VAL A 193 -5.98 -15.49 21.64
CA VAL A 193 -7.26 -14.84 21.38
C VAL A 193 -8.11 -15.69 20.43
N ALA A 194 -9.41 -15.81 20.73
CA ALA A 194 -10.31 -16.63 19.91
C ALA A 194 -10.65 -15.98 18.56
N LYS A 195 -10.68 -14.62 18.53
CA LYS A 195 -11.04 -13.85 17.36
C LYS A 195 -10.43 -12.45 17.42
N LEU A 196 -9.97 -11.96 16.26
CA LEU A 196 -9.58 -10.57 16.04
C LEU A 196 -10.61 -9.89 15.13
N PRO A 197 -11.01 -8.63 15.40
CA PRO A 197 -11.85 -7.88 14.48
C PRO A 197 -11.05 -7.53 13.23
N PHE A 198 -11.68 -7.57 12.08
CA PHE A 198 -11.14 -7.10 10.80
C PHE A 198 -12.22 -7.02 9.73
N LYS A 199 -11.92 -6.29 8.66
CA LYS A 199 -12.52 -6.48 7.33
C LYS A 199 -11.43 -6.63 6.29
N TYR A 200 -11.71 -7.42 5.26
CA TYR A 200 -10.83 -7.65 4.12
C TYR A 200 -11.50 -7.10 2.85
N GLY A 201 -10.82 -6.20 2.16
CA GLY A 201 -11.38 -5.55 0.98
C GLY A 201 -10.33 -5.17 -0.05
N THR A 202 -10.76 -4.45 -1.07
CA THR A 202 -9.89 -4.01 -2.16
C THR A 202 -10.22 -2.62 -2.64
N MET A 203 -9.26 -1.97 -3.29
CA MET A 203 -9.48 -0.75 -4.05
C MET A 203 -9.89 -1.12 -5.48
N ILE A 204 -11.01 -0.57 -5.93
CA ILE A 204 -11.46 -0.65 -7.32
C ILE A 204 -10.87 0.56 -8.04
N GLU A 205 -9.86 0.33 -8.84
CA GLU A 205 -9.11 1.38 -9.55
C GLU A 205 -8.62 0.94 -10.94
N ILE A 206 -8.83 -0.34 -11.28
CA ILE A 206 -8.54 -0.89 -12.58
C ILE A 206 -9.87 -1.12 -13.30
N PRO A 207 -10.05 -0.68 -14.56
CA PRO A 207 -11.31 -0.83 -15.30
C PRO A 207 -11.82 -2.29 -15.34
N ARG A 208 -10.93 -3.26 -15.46
CA ARG A 208 -11.29 -4.69 -15.40
C ARG A 208 -11.93 -5.06 -14.06
N ALA A 209 -11.46 -4.48 -12.96
CA ALA A 209 -12.03 -4.72 -11.63
C ALA A 209 -13.46 -4.21 -11.51
N THR A 210 -13.80 -3.08 -12.14
CA THR A 210 -15.19 -2.55 -12.16
C THR A 210 -16.13 -3.53 -12.83
N LEU A 211 -15.72 -4.12 -13.97
CA LEU A 211 -16.50 -5.11 -14.71
C LEU A 211 -16.66 -6.45 -13.98
N LEU A 212 -15.76 -6.76 -13.05
CA LEU A 212 -15.76 -8.01 -12.29
C LEU A 212 -16.10 -7.79 -10.80
N ALA A 213 -16.65 -6.64 -10.44
CA ALA A 213 -16.91 -6.27 -9.05
C ALA A 213 -17.83 -7.27 -8.33
N ASP A 214 -18.82 -7.83 -9.04
CA ASP A 214 -19.70 -8.89 -8.53
C ASP A 214 -18.95 -10.16 -8.12
N ARG A 215 -17.88 -10.49 -8.84
CA ARG A 215 -17.01 -11.64 -8.54
C ARG A 215 -16.09 -11.32 -7.37
N MET A 216 -15.51 -10.11 -7.35
CA MET A 216 -14.65 -9.65 -6.27
C MET A 216 -15.38 -9.54 -4.93
N ALA A 217 -16.67 -9.15 -4.96
CA ALA A 217 -17.53 -9.06 -3.78
C ALA A 217 -17.79 -10.41 -3.08
N LYS A 218 -17.40 -11.52 -3.70
CA LYS A 218 -17.48 -12.84 -3.04
C LYS A 218 -16.34 -13.04 -2.03
N THR A 219 -15.21 -12.38 -2.22
CA THR A 219 -14.04 -12.43 -1.35
C THR A 219 -13.85 -11.15 -0.56
N ALA A 220 -14.09 -10.00 -1.18
CA ALA A 220 -13.98 -8.69 -0.54
C ALA A 220 -15.24 -8.30 0.21
N GLU A 221 -15.08 -7.83 1.46
CA GLU A 221 -16.17 -7.37 2.32
C GLU A 221 -16.48 -5.88 2.13
N PHE A 222 -15.56 -5.13 1.51
CA PHE A 222 -15.75 -3.72 1.14
C PHE A 222 -14.93 -3.35 -0.09
N PHE A 223 -15.34 -2.28 -0.76
CA PHE A 223 -14.61 -1.63 -1.83
C PHE A 223 -14.26 -0.20 -1.44
N SER A 224 -13.06 0.24 -1.84
CA SER A 224 -12.66 1.63 -1.93
C SER A 224 -12.45 1.98 -3.41
N PHE A 225 -12.52 3.24 -3.79
CA PHE A 225 -12.44 3.64 -5.19
C PHE A 225 -11.22 4.54 -5.42
N GLY A 226 -10.28 4.09 -6.25
CA GLY A 226 -9.12 4.85 -6.69
C GLY A 226 -9.46 5.64 -7.97
N THR A 227 -10.21 6.74 -7.82
CA THR A 227 -10.73 7.51 -8.96
C THR A 227 -9.63 8.11 -9.83
N ASN A 228 -8.44 8.41 -9.27
CA ASN A 228 -7.32 8.88 -10.05
C ASN A 228 -6.87 7.83 -11.08
N ASP A 229 -6.59 6.61 -10.64
CA ASP A 229 -6.12 5.52 -11.51
C ASP A 229 -7.23 5.06 -12.46
N LEU A 230 -8.48 5.00 -11.97
CA LEU A 230 -9.64 4.70 -12.81
C LEU A 230 -9.79 5.71 -13.94
N THR A 231 -9.75 7.01 -13.65
CA THR A 231 -9.83 8.06 -14.66
C THR A 231 -8.69 7.95 -15.68
N GLN A 232 -7.45 7.79 -15.21
CA GLN A 232 -6.31 7.64 -16.10
C GLN A 232 -6.48 6.46 -17.06
N MET A 233 -6.89 5.31 -16.56
CA MET A 233 -7.00 4.09 -17.38
C MET A 233 -8.25 4.10 -18.27
N THR A 234 -9.35 4.72 -17.83
CA THR A 234 -10.58 4.79 -18.62
C THR A 234 -10.44 5.75 -19.80
N PHE A 235 -9.86 6.92 -19.57
CA PHE A 235 -9.58 7.90 -20.63
C PHE A 235 -8.32 7.56 -21.43
N GLY A 236 -7.41 6.76 -20.89
CA GLY A 236 -6.06 6.60 -21.46
C GLY A 236 -5.22 7.88 -21.33
N PHE A 237 -5.51 8.72 -20.35
CA PHE A 237 -4.81 9.98 -20.10
C PHE A 237 -3.87 9.83 -18.89
N SER A 238 -2.64 10.28 -19.04
CA SER A 238 -1.74 10.47 -17.90
C SER A 238 -2.09 11.77 -17.19
N ARG A 239 -2.33 11.72 -15.89
CA ARG A 239 -2.57 12.91 -15.08
C ARG A 239 -1.42 13.90 -15.14
N ASP A 240 -0.19 13.39 -15.23
CA ASP A 240 1.02 14.20 -15.23
C ASP A 240 1.28 14.86 -16.60
N ASP A 241 0.79 14.24 -17.69
CA ASP A 241 1.05 14.68 -19.07
C ASP A 241 -0.15 15.37 -19.73
N ILE A 242 -1.36 15.23 -19.18
CA ILE A 242 -2.60 15.77 -19.78
C ILE A 242 -2.55 17.28 -20.02
N GLY A 243 -1.75 18.01 -19.25
CA GLY A 243 -1.58 19.47 -19.41
C GLY A 243 -1.16 19.90 -20.82
N GLY A 244 -0.52 18.99 -21.58
CA GLY A 244 -0.09 19.25 -22.94
C GLY A 244 -1.25 19.35 -23.97
N PHE A 245 -2.45 18.85 -23.66
CA PHE A 245 -3.58 18.84 -24.61
C PHE A 245 -4.96 19.11 -23.97
N LEU A 246 -5.11 19.04 -22.67
CA LEU A 246 -6.39 19.22 -21.98
C LEU A 246 -7.07 20.55 -22.33
N HIS A 247 -6.29 21.63 -22.43
CA HIS A 247 -6.80 22.95 -22.77
C HIS A 247 -7.53 22.96 -24.12
N ASP A 248 -6.95 22.32 -25.12
CA ASP A 248 -7.58 22.18 -26.44
C ASP A 248 -8.90 21.39 -26.39
N TYR A 249 -8.97 20.34 -25.55
CA TYR A 249 -10.18 19.55 -25.38
C TYR A 249 -11.32 20.35 -24.74
N LEU A 250 -10.99 21.18 -23.75
CA LEU A 250 -11.96 22.06 -23.09
C LEU A 250 -12.43 23.20 -24.00
N ASP A 251 -11.51 23.85 -24.72
CA ASP A 251 -11.82 24.94 -25.64
C ASP A 251 -12.69 24.47 -26.82
N LYS A 252 -12.41 23.28 -27.33
CA LYS A 252 -13.21 22.65 -28.40
C LYS A 252 -14.48 21.97 -27.88
N LYS A 253 -14.75 22.06 -26.57
CA LYS A 253 -15.90 21.45 -25.90
C LYS A 253 -16.02 19.95 -26.13
N MET A 254 -14.88 19.27 -26.28
CA MET A 254 -14.83 17.80 -26.32
C MET A 254 -15.00 17.19 -24.94
N LEU A 255 -14.55 17.89 -23.91
CA LEU A 255 -14.81 17.60 -22.50
C LEU A 255 -15.53 18.81 -21.86
N ALA A 256 -16.48 18.53 -20.99
CA ALA A 256 -17.21 19.55 -20.27
C ALA A 256 -16.37 20.15 -19.11
N ALA A 257 -15.49 19.34 -18.51
CA ALA A 257 -14.60 19.70 -17.41
C ALA A 257 -13.36 18.81 -17.41
N ASP A 258 -12.37 19.19 -16.62
CA ASP A 258 -11.19 18.36 -16.34
C ASP A 258 -11.62 17.07 -15.61
N PRO A 259 -11.41 15.87 -16.19
CA PRO A 259 -11.86 14.60 -15.59
C PRO A 259 -11.12 14.23 -14.31
N PHE A 260 -10.01 14.92 -13.99
CA PHE A 260 -9.30 14.75 -12.72
C PHE A 260 -9.80 15.69 -11.61
N GLN A 261 -10.54 16.73 -11.94
CA GLN A 261 -11.19 17.63 -10.98
C GLN A 261 -12.65 17.27 -10.73
N THR A 262 -13.33 16.79 -11.76
CA THR A 262 -14.75 16.38 -11.69
C THR A 262 -14.87 14.97 -12.25
N ILE A 263 -15.39 14.05 -11.43
CA ILE A 263 -15.56 12.65 -11.86
C ILE A 263 -16.47 12.58 -13.09
N ASP A 264 -16.05 11.81 -14.08
CA ASP A 264 -16.86 11.43 -15.21
C ASP A 264 -17.90 10.38 -14.80
N GLN A 265 -19.16 10.81 -14.71
CA GLN A 265 -20.25 9.94 -14.26
C GLN A 265 -20.70 8.92 -15.30
N ASP A 266 -20.35 9.12 -16.56
CA ASP A 266 -20.76 8.24 -17.64
C ASP A 266 -19.78 7.09 -17.88
N GLY A 267 -18.48 7.34 -17.72
CA GLY A 267 -17.43 6.38 -18.05
C GLY A 267 -16.60 5.86 -16.88
N VAL A 268 -16.50 6.61 -15.80
CA VAL A 268 -15.73 6.26 -14.61
C VAL A 268 -16.65 5.90 -13.45
#